data_4beae47b18d595104f2387ba4b420ab8
#
_entry.id   4beae47b18d595104f2387ba4b420ab8
#
_cell.length_a   1.000
_cell.length_b   1.000
_cell.length_c   1.000
_cell.angle_alpha   90.00
_cell.angle_beta   90.00
_cell.angle_gamma   90.00
#
_symmetry.space_group_name_H-M   'P 1'
#
loop_
_entity.id
_entity.type
_entity.pdbx_description
1 polymer ?
#
loop_
_entity_poly.entity_id
_entity_poly.type
_entity_poly.pdbx_seq_one_letter_code
_entity_poly.pdbx_strand_id
1 'polypeptide(L)'
;LIKDISIYYKYILRNVDTLNEEYDIAIAYAGPMDFISYFVINKIKSKKRVQWIHFDITKIGFNINFAKKIYDKFDKVFVVSNEGKDKLINFLPSLKDKTEVFFNIISCKMIEKMSYEGEGFSDDFDGTRILTVGRLSKEKGQDLIIPVLKKLKENGYKVRWYCIGDGPAKKEYEKLVDKLNIKDDFIFLGSKLNPYTYMKECNIYVQPSKHEGYCITLGEARCFNNPIVTTNFTGANEQIVNENTGLVCEINEEEIYKAIKKLLDDKKLYKNIKDNLNNEIVDSTKEIRKLESILV
;
A
#
# COMPACT_ATOMS: atom_id res chain seq x y z
N LEU A 1 -18.45 30.40 -0.45
CA LEU A 1 -18.03 28.97 -0.34
C LEU A 1 -19.05 28.11 -1.04
N ILE A 2 -18.64 27.43 -2.14
CA ILE A 2 -19.51 26.54 -2.89
C ILE A 2 -19.80 25.33 -1.99
N LYS A 3 -21.03 25.24 -1.47
CA LYS A 3 -21.48 24.12 -0.59
C LYS A 3 -21.55 22.77 -1.33
N ASP A 4 -21.61 22.80 -2.66
CA ASP A 4 -21.71 21.60 -3.51
C ASP A 4 -20.64 21.65 -4.60
N ILE A 5 -19.60 20.86 -4.44
CA ILE A 5 -18.45 20.78 -5.36
C ILE A 5 -18.89 20.33 -6.79
N SER A 6 -20.02 19.63 -6.92
CA SER A 6 -20.52 19.20 -8.22
C SER A 6 -20.92 20.36 -9.13
N ILE A 7 -21.33 21.50 -8.55
CA ILE A 7 -21.60 22.73 -9.28
C ILE A 7 -20.32 23.26 -9.93
N TYR A 8 -19.22 23.22 -9.19
CA TYR A 8 -17.90 23.64 -9.69
C TYR A 8 -17.44 22.73 -10.84
N TYR A 9 -17.57 21.41 -10.69
CA TYR A 9 -17.21 20.48 -11.75
C TYR A 9 -18.11 20.64 -12.98
N LYS A 10 -19.40 20.89 -12.82
CA LYS A 10 -20.31 21.21 -13.92
C LYS A 10 -19.83 22.45 -14.69
N TYR A 11 -19.38 23.48 -13.96
CA TYR A 11 -18.88 24.71 -14.57
C TYR A 11 -17.57 24.49 -15.34
N ILE A 12 -16.59 23.81 -14.75
CA ILE A 12 -15.31 23.49 -15.41
C ILE A 12 -15.54 22.65 -16.67
N LEU A 13 -16.39 21.65 -16.59
CA LEU A 13 -16.63 20.70 -17.68
C LEU A 13 -17.66 21.19 -18.71
N ARG A 14 -18.18 22.43 -18.59
CA ARG A 14 -19.24 22.92 -19.51
C ARG A 14 -18.80 22.93 -20.97
N ASN A 15 -17.52 23.21 -21.24
CA ASN A 15 -16.94 23.30 -22.58
C ASN A 15 -16.16 22.03 -22.97
N VAL A 16 -16.23 20.97 -22.15
CA VAL A 16 -15.63 19.66 -22.47
C VAL A 16 -16.74 18.81 -23.07
N ASP A 17 -16.54 18.36 -24.30
CA ASP A 17 -17.51 17.50 -24.97
C ASP A 17 -17.64 16.15 -24.26
N THR A 18 -18.81 15.55 -24.34
CA THR A 18 -19.00 14.16 -23.98
C THR A 18 -18.30 13.29 -25.03
N LEU A 19 -17.60 12.25 -24.60
CA LEU A 19 -17.00 11.31 -25.55
C LEU A 19 -18.10 10.70 -26.42
N ASN A 20 -17.90 10.73 -27.74
CA ASN A 20 -18.91 10.30 -28.71
C ASN A 20 -19.09 8.78 -28.73
N GLU A 21 -18.03 8.05 -28.41
CA GLU A 21 -18.04 6.58 -28.35
C GLU A 21 -18.78 6.09 -27.10
N GLU A 22 -19.47 4.97 -27.23
CA GLU A 22 -20.07 4.24 -26.12
C GLU A 22 -19.16 3.07 -25.74
N TYR A 23 -18.84 2.98 -24.44
CA TYR A 23 -17.97 1.94 -23.88
C TYR A 23 -18.83 0.89 -23.16
N ASP A 24 -18.36 -0.35 -23.12
CA ASP A 24 -19.02 -1.37 -22.32
C ASP A 24 -18.93 -1.07 -20.82
N ILE A 25 -17.73 -0.64 -20.36
CA ILE A 25 -17.50 -0.20 -18.98
C ILE A 25 -16.73 1.12 -18.95
N ALA A 26 -17.14 2.04 -18.09
CA ALA A 26 -16.36 3.22 -17.71
C ALA A 26 -15.98 3.12 -16.22
N ILE A 27 -14.69 3.26 -15.93
CA ILE A 27 -14.14 3.07 -14.59
C ILE A 27 -13.56 4.38 -14.06
N ALA A 28 -14.09 4.86 -12.92
CA ALA A 28 -13.47 5.91 -12.13
C ALA A 28 -12.38 5.27 -11.24
N TYR A 29 -11.21 4.99 -11.83
CA TYR A 29 -10.17 4.16 -11.22
C TYR A 29 -9.39 4.84 -10.10
N ALA A 30 -9.13 6.15 -10.19
CA ALA A 30 -8.32 6.88 -9.20
C ALA A 30 -9.13 7.35 -7.97
N GLY A 31 -10.07 6.56 -7.51
CA GLY A 31 -10.94 6.90 -6.39
C GLY A 31 -10.27 6.84 -5.00
N PRO A 32 -10.81 7.62 -4.06
CA PRO A 32 -11.97 8.50 -4.23
C PRO A 32 -11.56 9.94 -4.65
N MET A 33 -11.47 10.19 -5.94
CA MET A 33 -11.27 11.54 -6.48
C MET A 33 -12.60 12.05 -7.06
N ASP A 34 -13.21 13.00 -6.38
CA ASP A 34 -14.53 13.56 -6.73
C ASP A 34 -14.63 14.00 -8.20
N PHE A 35 -13.59 14.66 -8.71
CA PHE A 35 -13.54 15.12 -10.11
C PHE A 35 -13.62 13.95 -11.09
N ILE A 36 -12.85 12.88 -10.86
CA ILE A 36 -12.83 11.71 -11.77
C ILE A 36 -14.16 10.98 -11.73
N SER A 37 -14.73 10.80 -10.53
CA SER A 37 -16.08 10.21 -10.37
C SER A 37 -17.14 11.04 -11.10
N TYR A 38 -17.07 12.37 -10.97
CA TYR A 38 -17.98 13.29 -11.65
C TYR A 38 -17.81 13.22 -13.19
N PHE A 39 -16.56 13.17 -13.67
CA PHE A 39 -16.23 13.11 -15.10
C PHE A 39 -16.78 11.83 -15.72
N VAL A 40 -16.53 10.67 -15.12
CA VAL A 40 -17.02 9.37 -15.63
C VAL A 40 -18.55 9.38 -15.75
N ILE A 41 -19.25 9.89 -14.74
CA ILE A 41 -20.72 9.91 -14.75
C ILE A 41 -21.30 10.86 -15.82
N ASN A 42 -20.65 12.00 -16.07
CA ASN A 42 -21.26 13.07 -16.85
C ASN A 42 -20.66 13.25 -18.26
N LYS A 43 -19.47 12.68 -18.53
CA LYS A 43 -18.73 12.90 -19.78
C LYS A 43 -18.37 11.62 -20.54
N ILE A 44 -18.67 10.44 -19.97
CA ILE A 44 -18.42 9.17 -20.63
C ILE A 44 -19.75 8.43 -20.83
N LYS A 45 -20.02 8.04 -22.07
CA LYS A 45 -21.14 7.15 -22.40
C LYS A 45 -20.70 5.72 -22.17
N SER A 46 -21.42 4.96 -21.35
CA SER A 46 -21.10 3.55 -21.10
C SER A 46 -22.34 2.77 -20.66
N LYS A 47 -22.32 1.47 -20.95
CA LYS A 47 -23.38 0.54 -20.49
C LYS A 47 -23.31 0.32 -18.99
N LYS A 48 -22.09 0.21 -18.45
CA LYS A 48 -21.80 0.03 -17.02
C LYS A 48 -20.82 1.06 -16.52
N ARG A 49 -20.93 1.43 -15.25
CA ARG A 49 -20.04 2.38 -14.58
C ARG A 49 -19.54 1.80 -13.29
N VAL A 50 -18.23 1.87 -13.07
CA VAL A 50 -17.56 1.33 -11.89
C VAL A 50 -16.79 2.44 -11.18
N GLN A 51 -17.01 2.57 -9.88
CA GLN A 51 -16.18 3.38 -8.99
C GLN A 51 -15.14 2.47 -8.35
N TRP A 52 -13.87 2.89 -8.33
CA TRP A 52 -12.81 2.15 -7.64
C TRP A 52 -12.17 3.00 -6.56
N ILE A 53 -12.06 2.49 -5.34
CA ILE A 53 -11.55 3.21 -4.17
C ILE A 53 -10.28 2.50 -3.68
N HIS A 54 -9.14 3.19 -3.80
CA HIS A 54 -7.82 2.65 -3.46
C HIS A 54 -7.29 3.09 -2.10
N PHE A 55 -8.00 3.97 -1.38
CA PHE A 55 -7.55 4.57 -0.13
C PHE A 55 -8.55 4.38 0.99
N ASP A 56 -8.05 4.43 2.23
CA ASP A 56 -8.92 4.54 3.41
C ASP A 56 -9.62 5.91 3.42
N ILE A 57 -10.92 5.90 3.20
CA ILE A 57 -11.75 7.11 3.13
C ILE A 57 -11.81 7.88 4.44
N THR A 58 -11.47 7.26 5.57
CA THR A 58 -11.45 7.91 6.90
C THR A 58 -10.18 8.73 7.13
N LYS A 59 -9.15 8.53 6.29
CA LYS A 59 -7.82 9.17 6.43
C LYS A 59 -7.55 10.26 5.39
N ILE A 60 -8.46 10.41 4.44
CA ILE A 60 -8.39 11.42 3.39
C ILE A 60 -9.60 12.35 3.49
N GLY A 61 -9.55 13.50 2.87
CA GLY A 61 -10.67 14.46 2.86
C GLY A 61 -11.87 13.96 2.04
N PHE A 62 -12.46 12.82 2.42
CA PHE A 62 -13.58 12.21 1.72
C PHE A 62 -14.85 13.06 1.80
N ASN A 63 -15.38 13.44 0.66
CA ASN A 63 -16.58 14.27 0.57
C ASN A 63 -17.85 13.40 0.57
N ILE A 64 -18.36 13.08 1.75
CA ILE A 64 -19.53 12.23 1.94
C ILE A 64 -20.76 12.78 1.19
N ASN A 65 -20.97 14.10 1.20
CA ASN A 65 -22.14 14.72 0.55
C ASN A 65 -22.09 14.60 -0.98
N PHE A 66 -20.90 14.72 -1.55
CA PHE A 66 -20.66 14.47 -2.96
C PHE A 66 -20.86 12.98 -3.28
N ALA A 67 -20.23 12.11 -2.50
CA ALA A 67 -20.31 10.66 -2.71
C ALA A 67 -21.75 10.15 -2.64
N LYS A 68 -22.58 10.59 -1.70
CA LYS A 68 -24.01 10.26 -1.63
C LYS A 68 -24.77 10.57 -2.92
N LYS A 69 -24.41 11.66 -3.63
CA LYS A 69 -25.11 12.06 -4.86
C LYS A 69 -24.60 11.35 -6.11
N ILE A 70 -23.31 11.01 -6.11
CA ILE A 70 -22.62 10.54 -7.33
C ILE A 70 -22.45 9.03 -7.33
N TYR A 71 -22.12 8.41 -6.18
CA TYR A 71 -21.81 6.99 -6.15
C TYR A 71 -23.03 6.09 -6.39
N ASP A 72 -24.23 6.57 -6.08
CA ASP A 72 -25.48 5.86 -6.44
C ASP A 72 -25.66 5.65 -7.94
N LYS A 73 -24.98 6.47 -8.76
CA LYS A 73 -25.03 6.39 -10.22
C LYS A 73 -24.07 5.36 -10.82
N PHE A 74 -23.21 4.77 -10.01
CA PHE A 74 -22.35 3.67 -10.42
C PHE A 74 -23.06 2.33 -10.22
N ASP A 75 -22.87 1.41 -11.15
CA ASP A 75 -23.42 0.05 -11.08
C ASP A 75 -22.69 -0.79 -10.05
N LYS A 76 -21.38 -0.56 -9.90
CA LYS A 76 -20.51 -1.28 -8.97
C LYS A 76 -19.53 -0.32 -8.31
N VAL A 77 -19.17 -0.59 -7.04
CA VAL A 77 -18.11 0.10 -6.30
C VAL A 77 -17.11 -0.94 -5.84
N PHE A 78 -15.87 -0.84 -6.31
CA PHE A 78 -14.78 -1.66 -5.81
C PHE A 78 -13.98 -0.93 -4.75
N VAL A 79 -13.60 -1.67 -3.72
CA VAL A 79 -12.68 -1.26 -2.66
C VAL A 79 -11.57 -2.30 -2.54
N VAL A 80 -10.40 -1.92 -2.06
CA VAL A 80 -9.22 -2.77 -2.12
C VAL A 80 -8.98 -3.62 -0.85
N SER A 81 -9.85 -3.51 0.16
CA SER A 81 -9.77 -4.29 1.41
C SER A 81 -11.16 -4.49 2.03
N ASN A 82 -11.35 -5.54 2.85
CA ASN A 82 -12.59 -5.76 3.59
C ASN A 82 -12.81 -4.64 4.62
N GLU A 83 -11.78 -4.25 5.35
CA GLU A 83 -11.84 -3.13 6.28
C GLU A 83 -12.25 -1.83 5.58
N GLY A 84 -11.71 -1.56 4.38
CA GLY A 84 -12.10 -0.42 3.54
C GLY A 84 -13.56 -0.48 3.11
N LYS A 85 -14.08 -1.69 2.80
CA LYS A 85 -15.50 -1.91 2.50
C LYS A 85 -16.38 -1.58 3.70
N ASP A 86 -16.04 -2.09 4.87
CA ASP A 86 -16.83 -1.85 6.08
C ASP A 86 -16.87 -0.36 6.44
N LYS A 87 -15.72 0.32 6.36
CA LYS A 87 -15.65 1.77 6.53
C LYS A 87 -16.52 2.52 5.52
N LEU A 88 -16.49 2.15 4.24
CA LEU A 88 -17.31 2.79 3.22
C LEU A 88 -18.81 2.60 3.50
N ILE A 89 -19.23 1.37 3.80
CA ILE A 89 -20.65 1.04 4.06
C ILE A 89 -21.15 1.75 5.33
N ASN A 90 -20.33 1.91 6.34
CA ASN A 90 -20.69 2.68 7.54
C ASN A 90 -20.99 4.15 7.23
N PHE A 91 -20.28 4.77 6.28
CA PHE A 91 -20.54 6.15 5.83
C PHE A 91 -21.66 6.24 4.79
N LEU A 92 -21.80 5.24 3.94
CA LEU A 92 -22.71 5.19 2.80
C LEU A 92 -23.47 3.84 2.76
N PRO A 93 -24.42 3.60 3.67
CA PRO A 93 -25.13 2.31 3.75
C PRO A 93 -25.89 1.94 2.46
N SER A 94 -26.30 2.92 1.66
CA SER A 94 -26.98 2.70 0.35
C SER A 94 -26.10 1.95 -0.65
N LEU A 95 -24.79 1.95 -0.46
CA LEU A 95 -23.85 1.29 -1.36
C LEU A 95 -23.59 -0.19 -1.05
N LYS A 96 -24.17 -0.73 0.04
CA LYS A 96 -23.88 -2.07 0.55
C LYS A 96 -23.96 -3.15 -0.54
N ASP A 97 -25.05 -3.19 -1.29
CA ASP A 97 -25.34 -4.25 -2.25
C ASP A 97 -24.50 -4.17 -3.54
N LYS A 98 -23.93 -2.99 -3.83
CA LYS A 98 -23.08 -2.79 -5.01
C LYS A 98 -21.61 -2.61 -4.67
N THR A 99 -21.24 -2.65 -3.39
CA THR A 99 -19.83 -2.58 -2.97
C THR A 99 -19.24 -3.97 -2.81
N GLU A 100 -18.13 -4.21 -3.50
CA GLU A 100 -17.39 -5.47 -3.47
C GLU A 100 -15.90 -5.21 -3.27
N VAL A 101 -15.23 -6.13 -2.57
CA VAL A 101 -13.78 -6.09 -2.43
C VAL A 101 -13.15 -6.60 -3.71
N PHE A 102 -12.20 -5.85 -4.23
CA PHE A 102 -11.32 -6.25 -5.33
C PHE A 102 -9.88 -6.01 -4.87
N PHE A 103 -9.24 -7.07 -4.43
CA PHE A 103 -7.85 -6.97 -3.98
C PHE A 103 -6.93 -6.56 -5.13
N ASN A 104 -5.89 -5.79 -4.83
CA ASN A 104 -4.87 -5.49 -5.81
C ASN A 104 -4.23 -6.79 -6.34
N ILE A 105 -4.01 -6.84 -7.64
CA ILE A 105 -3.51 -8.06 -8.29
C ILE A 105 -2.02 -8.23 -7.98
N ILE A 106 -1.69 -9.32 -7.33
CA ILE A 106 -0.33 -9.76 -7.01
C ILE A 106 -0.11 -11.12 -7.70
N SER A 107 0.93 -11.22 -8.49
CA SER A 107 1.39 -12.47 -9.12
C SER A 107 2.79 -12.79 -8.62
N CYS A 108 2.89 -13.64 -7.60
CA CYS A 108 4.19 -14.03 -7.04
C CYS A 108 5.08 -14.68 -8.09
N LYS A 109 4.52 -15.46 -9.01
CA LYS A 109 5.27 -16.06 -10.13
C LYS A 109 5.99 -15.00 -10.99
N MET A 110 5.32 -13.90 -11.29
CA MET A 110 5.91 -12.79 -12.06
C MET A 110 6.95 -12.06 -11.22
N ILE A 111 6.63 -11.75 -9.97
CA ILE A 111 7.51 -11.05 -9.02
C ILE A 111 8.80 -11.85 -8.77
N GLU A 112 8.66 -13.16 -8.54
CA GLU A 112 9.79 -14.08 -8.38
C GLU A 112 10.68 -14.09 -9.63
N LYS A 113 10.09 -14.21 -10.83
CA LYS A 113 10.86 -14.13 -12.08
C LYS A 113 11.66 -12.83 -12.15
N MET A 114 11.02 -11.69 -11.91
CA MET A 114 11.68 -10.38 -11.95
C MET A 114 12.80 -10.25 -10.90
N SER A 115 12.73 -10.97 -9.77
CA SER A 115 13.78 -10.93 -8.75
C SER A 115 15.11 -11.51 -9.17
N TYR A 116 15.17 -12.23 -10.28
CA TYR A 116 16.41 -12.74 -10.88
C TYR A 116 16.97 -11.83 -11.97
N GLU A 117 16.22 -10.79 -12.38
CA GLU A 117 16.57 -9.90 -13.48
C GLU A 117 17.14 -8.55 -12.99
N GLY A 118 17.18 -8.31 -11.67
CA GLY A 118 17.60 -7.04 -11.08
C GLY A 118 18.98 -7.10 -10.42
N GLU A 119 19.49 -5.90 -10.09
CA GLU A 119 20.61 -5.75 -9.18
C GLU A 119 20.11 -5.90 -7.74
N GLY A 120 20.89 -6.56 -6.88
CA GLY A 120 20.65 -6.67 -5.45
C GLY A 120 21.56 -5.73 -4.62
N PHE A 121 21.80 -6.11 -3.38
CA PHE A 121 22.75 -5.37 -2.54
C PHE A 121 24.18 -5.58 -3.05
N SER A 122 24.88 -4.46 -3.28
CA SER A 122 26.26 -4.47 -3.81
C SER A 122 27.34 -4.28 -2.73
N ASP A 123 26.95 -4.15 -1.48
CA ASP A 123 27.86 -3.99 -0.35
C ASP A 123 28.21 -5.33 0.33
N ASP A 124 29.38 -5.40 0.97
CA ASP A 124 29.88 -6.57 1.70
C ASP A 124 29.35 -6.65 3.15
N PHE A 125 28.16 -6.08 3.42
CA PHE A 125 27.63 -6.08 4.77
C PHE A 125 27.21 -7.50 5.21
N ASP A 126 27.82 -8.01 6.28
CA ASP A 126 27.62 -9.35 6.82
C ASP A 126 26.67 -9.42 8.04
N GLY A 127 25.88 -8.35 8.27
CA GLY A 127 24.82 -8.28 9.29
C GLY A 127 23.41 -8.47 8.72
N THR A 128 22.42 -8.17 9.54
CA THR A 128 21.01 -8.25 9.13
C THR A 128 20.63 -7.06 8.25
N ARG A 129 20.21 -7.33 7.01
CA ARG A 129 19.67 -6.34 6.09
C ARG A 129 18.17 -6.16 6.31
N ILE A 130 17.77 -4.95 6.68
CA ILE A 130 16.36 -4.56 6.81
C ILE A 130 16.00 -3.72 5.59
N LEU A 131 14.86 -4.00 4.96
CA LEU A 131 14.43 -3.30 3.76
C LEU A 131 13.07 -2.65 3.96
N THR A 132 12.92 -1.43 3.46
CA THR A 132 11.64 -0.74 3.28
C THR A 132 11.55 -0.25 1.83
N VAL A 133 10.43 -0.52 1.16
CA VAL A 133 10.15 -0.07 -0.21
C VAL A 133 8.90 0.79 -0.21
N GLY A 134 9.01 2.02 -0.74
CA GLY A 134 7.89 2.91 -0.86
C GLY A 134 8.30 4.36 -1.08
N ARG A 135 7.35 5.19 -1.52
CA ARG A 135 7.56 6.62 -1.68
C ARG A 135 8.02 7.26 -0.36
N LEU A 136 9.03 8.12 -0.42
CA LEU A 136 9.50 8.84 0.76
C LEU A 136 8.54 9.99 1.09
N SER A 137 7.56 9.69 1.95
CA SER A 137 6.48 10.62 2.30
C SER A 137 5.94 10.30 3.70
N LYS A 138 5.28 11.29 4.32
CA LYS A 138 4.85 11.20 5.71
C LYS A 138 3.87 10.05 5.97
N GLU A 139 3.01 9.73 5.01
CA GLU A 139 2.07 8.61 5.11
C GLU A 139 2.76 7.24 5.08
N LYS A 140 3.95 7.14 4.48
CA LYS A 140 4.73 5.89 4.41
C LYS A 140 5.60 5.61 5.65
N GLY A 141 5.73 6.59 6.54
CA GLY A 141 6.24 6.39 7.90
C GLY A 141 7.74 6.12 8.03
N GLN A 142 8.57 6.48 7.03
CA GLN A 142 10.02 6.27 7.15
C GLN A 142 10.64 7.10 8.28
N ASP A 143 10.01 8.18 8.71
CA ASP A 143 10.39 8.93 9.91
C ASP A 143 10.38 8.08 11.18
N LEU A 144 9.52 7.08 11.27
CA LEU A 144 9.44 6.19 12.45
C LEU A 144 10.60 5.20 12.51
N ILE A 145 11.12 4.75 11.36
CA ILE A 145 12.14 3.70 11.33
C ILE A 145 13.58 4.22 11.46
N ILE A 146 13.81 5.49 11.18
CA ILE A 146 15.13 6.10 11.32
C ILE A 146 15.61 6.07 12.79
N PRO A 147 14.81 6.54 13.79
CA PRO A 147 15.16 6.40 15.20
C PRO A 147 15.23 4.94 15.67
N VAL A 148 14.40 4.05 15.10
CA VAL A 148 14.43 2.62 15.41
C VAL A 148 15.79 2.01 15.07
N LEU A 149 16.36 2.32 13.89
CA LEU A 149 17.69 1.85 13.53
C LEU A 149 18.73 2.33 14.55
N LYS A 150 18.71 3.61 14.93
CA LYS A 150 19.61 4.16 15.95
C LYS A 150 19.53 3.35 17.24
N LYS A 151 18.32 3.08 17.73
CA LYS A 151 18.08 2.30 18.95
C LYS A 151 18.57 0.85 18.83
N LEU A 152 18.38 0.20 17.69
CA LEU A 152 18.91 -1.15 17.44
C LEU A 152 20.44 -1.16 17.51
N LYS A 153 21.12 -0.21 16.87
CA LYS A 153 22.57 -0.06 16.90
C LYS A 153 23.10 0.17 18.31
N GLU A 154 22.48 1.04 19.09
CA GLU A 154 22.84 1.30 20.49
C GLU A 154 22.69 0.07 21.39
N ASN A 155 21.79 -0.84 21.03
CA ASN A 155 21.61 -2.13 21.72
C ASN A 155 22.48 -3.25 21.15
N GLY A 156 23.48 -2.91 20.31
CA GLY A 156 24.51 -3.84 19.83
C GLY A 156 24.11 -4.72 18.64
N TYR A 157 22.96 -4.49 18.02
CA TYR A 157 22.56 -5.26 16.85
C TYR A 157 23.37 -4.84 15.61
N LYS A 158 23.92 -5.80 14.90
CA LYS A 158 24.61 -5.60 13.61
C LYS A 158 23.56 -5.58 12.49
N VAL A 159 22.96 -4.43 12.29
CA VAL A 159 21.88 -4.21 11.31
C VAL A 159 22.20 -3.03 10.40
N ARG A 160 21.73 -3.10 9.16
CA ARG A 160 21.73 -2.00 8.20
C ARG A 160 20.35 -1.90 7.55
N TRP A 161 19.84 -0.67 7.41
CA TRP A 161 18.53 -0.40 6.83
C TRP A 161 18.65 0.19 5.46
N TYR A 162 17.98 -0.40 4.51
CA TYR A 162 17.93 0.08 3.13
C TYR A 162 16.52 0.57 2.81
N CYS A 163 16.43 1.78 2.23
CA CYS A 163 15.19 2.37 1.76
C CYS A 163 15.22 2.50 0.24
N ILE A 164 14.27 1.87 -0.45
CA ILE A 164 14.04 2.03 -1.88
C ILE A 164 12.83 2.96 -2.08
N GLY A 165 13.03 4.01 -2.84
CA GLY A 165 12.02 4.99 -3.20
C GLY A 165 12.57 6.40 -3.25
N ASP A 166 11.74 7.33 -3.69
CA ASP A 166 11.98 8.77 -3.68
C ASP A 166 10.69 9.49 -3.29
N GLY A 167 10.76 10.77 -2.94
CA GLY A 167 9.59 11.53 -2.58
C GLY A 167 9.87 12.83 -1.83
N PRO A 168 8.80 13.60 -1.53
CA PRO A 168 8.95 14.95 -1.00
C PRO A 168 9.60 15.00 0.39
N ALA A 169 9.55 13.92 1.17
CA ALA A 169 10.14 13.87 2.51
C ALA A 169 11.63 13.48 2.53
N LYS A 170 12.24 13.15 1.37
CA LYS A 170 13.64 12.67 1.29
C LYS A 170 14.61 13.56 2.03
N LYS A 171 14.62 14.85 1.72
CA LYS A 171 15.54 15.81 2.35
C LYS A 171 15.37 15.92 3.87
N GLU A 172 14.14 15.78 4.36
CA GLU A 172 13.84 15.76 5.79
C GLU A 172 14.43 14.50 6.45
N TYR A 173 14.28 13.36 5.80
CA TYR A 173 14.77 12.07 6.29
C TYR A 173 16.31 11.98 6.25
N GLU A 174 16.96 12.47 5.19
CA GLU A 174 18.41 12.58 5.11
C GLU A 174 18.98 13.42 6.27
N LYS A 175 18.36 14.57 6.57
CA LYS A 175 18.75 15.39 7.74
C LYS A 175 18.56 14.69 9.07
N LEU A 176 17.52 13.87 9.21
CA LEU A 176 17.28 13.09 10.42
C LEU A 176 18.34 12.00 10.59
N VAL A 177 18.71 11.31 9.52
CA VAL A 177 19.79 10.32 9.48
C VAL A 177 21.12 10.95 9.86
N ASP A 178 21.46 12.13 9.30
CA ASP A 178 22.68 12.88 9.64
C ASP A 178 22.68 13.29 11.12
N LYS A 179 21.55 13.85 11.62
CA LYS A 179 21.41 14.26 13.03
C LYS A 179 21.62 13.10 14.01
N LEU A 180 21.20 11.90 13.64
CA LEU A 180 21.33 10.71 14.47
C LEU A 180 22.68 9.99 14.30
N ASN A 181 23.55 10.46 13.40
CA ASN A 181 24.87 9.86 13.08
C ASN A 181 24.76 8.37 12.68
N ILE A 182 23.84 8.04 11.79
CA ILE A 182 23.61 6.67 11.29
C ILE A 182 23.68 6.56 9.76
N LYS A 183 24.36 7.49 9.10
CA LYS A 183 24.44 7.57 7.63
C LYS A 183 25.04 6.32 6.98
N ASP A 184 25.98 5.67 7.65
CA ASP A 184 26.64 4.46 7.14
C ASP A 184 25.76 3.19 7.28
N ASP A 185 24.69 3.28 8.05
CA ASP A 185 23.80 2.16 8.35
C ASP A 185 22.35 2.38 7.85
N PHE A 186 21.96 3.63 7.50
CA PHE A 186 20.65 3.92 6.89
C PHE A 186 20.86 4.40 5.46
N ILE A 187 20.64 3.50 4.49
CA ILE A 187 21.02 3.70 3.10
C ILE A 187 19.79 3.99 2.25
N PHE A 188 19.75 5.18 1.64
CA PHE A 188 18.75 5.51 0.62
C PHE A 188 19.23 5.05 -0.75
N LEU A 189 18.59 4.01 -1.31
CA LEU A 189 18.95 3.45 -2.62
C LEU A 189 18.32 4.20 -3.81
N GLY A 190 17.50 5.23 -3.53
CA GLY A 190 16.70 5.92 -4.55
C GLY A 190 15.58 5.05 -5.12
N SER A 191 14.93 5.53 -6.17
CA SER A 191 13.92 4.75 -6.88
C SER A 191 14.55 3.64 -7.69
N LYS A 192 13.98 2.44 -7.63
CA LYS A 192 14.37 1.28 -8.43
C LYS A 192 13.18 0.81 -9.27
N LEU A 193 13.40 0.55 -10.54
CA LEU A 193 12.37 -0.02 -11.42
C LEU A 193 12.02 -1.45 -11.01
N ASN A 194 13.00 -2.19 -10.51
CA ASN A 194 12.84 -3.54 -10.02
C ASN A 194 13.40 -3.64 -8.58
N PRO A 195 12.55 -3.55 -7.56
CA PRO A 195 12.97 -3.71 -6.16
C PRO A 195 13.02 -5.17 -5.71
N TYR A 196 12.58 -6.11 -6.54
CA TYR A 196 12.29 -7.47 -6.11
C TYR A 196 13.54 -8.28 -5.75
N THR A 197 14.69 -8.00 -6.38
CA THR A 197 15.97 -8.62 -5.97
C THR A 197 16.32 -8.24 -4.54
N TYR A 198 16.18 -6.96 -4.18
CA TYR A 198 16.40 -6.49 -2.81
C TYR A 198 15.39 -7.09 -1.81
N MET A 199 14.12 -7.20 -2.20
CA MET A 199 13.10 -7.85 -1.37
C MET A 199 13.41 -9.31 -1.10
N LYS A 200 13.96 -10.02 -2.11
CA LYS A 200 14.40 -11.41 -1.98
C LYS A 200 15.61 -11.58 -1.07
N GLU A 201 16.58 -10.67 -1.18
CA GLU A 201 17.87 -10.75 -0.48
C GLU A 201 17.86 -10.16 0.93
N CYS A 202 16.85 -9.37 1.30
CA CYS A 202 16.76 -8.82 2.64
C CYS A 202 16.47 -9.92 3.68
N ASN A 203 16.85 -9.66 4.93
CA ASN A 203 16.55 -10.57 6.03
C ASN A 203 15.21 -10.26 6.69
N ILE A 204 14.84 -8.99 6.76
CA ILE A 204 13.57 -8.51 7.33
C ILE A 204 13.01 -7.42 6.41
N TYR A 205 11.77 -7.55 6.01
CA TYR A 205 11.05 -6.48 5.33
C TYR A 205 10.22 -5.68 6.34
N VAL A 206 10.28 -4.35 6.28
CA VAL A 206 9.50 -3.49 7.18
C VAL A 206 8.64 -2.51 6.40
N GLN A 207 7.33 -2.51 6.67
CA GLN A 207 6.36 -1.57 6.11
C GLN A 207 5.81 -0.67 7.22
N PRO A 208 6.39 0.52 7.46
CA PRO A 208 6.04 1.37 8.61
C PRO A 208 4.93 2.37 8.29
N SER A 209 4.07 2.09 7.31
CA SER A 209 3.05 3.02 6.82
C SER A 209 2.10 3.47 7.93
N LYS A 210 1.76 4.75 7.94
CA LYS A 210 0.79 5.34 8.87
C LYS A 210 -0.65 5.12 8.38
N HIS A 211 -0.84 5.08 7.08
CA HIS A 211 -2.11 4.69 6.46
C HIS A 211 -1.92 4.24 5.01
N GLU A 212 -2.75 3.30 4.61
CA GLU A 212 -2.82 2.71 3.28
C GLU A 212 -4.29 2.39 2.94
N GLY A 213 -4.53 2.02 1.69
CA GLY A 213 -5.78 1.34 1.31
C GLY A 213 -5.63 -0.18 1.38
N TYR A 214 -4.49 -0.70 0.86
CA TYR A 214 -4.15 -2.12 0.88
C TYR A 214 -2.64 -2.38 0.94
N CYS A 215 -1.78 -1.48 0.51
CA CYS A 215 -0.32 -1.61 0.42
C CYS A 215 0.17 -2.73 -0.51
N ILE A 216 0.31 -2.41 -1.79
CA ILE A 216 0.80 -3.37 -2.82
C ILE A 216 2.20 -3.89 -2.47
N THR A 217 3.11 -3.01 -2.04
CA THR A 217 4.49 -3.39 -1.68
C THR A 217 4.58 -4.40 -0.54
N LEU A 218 3.62 -4.39 0.40
CA LEU A 218 3.51 -5.43 1.43
C LEU A 218 3.14 -6.78 0.82
N GLY A 219 2.17 -6.79 -0.11
CA GLY A 219 1.78 -8.00 -0.85
C GLY A 219 2.94 -8.54 -1.70
N GLU A 220 3.72 -7.67 -2.34
CA GLU A 220 4.91 -8.05 -3.11
C GLU A 220 5.99 -8.66 -2.21
N ALA A 221 6.24 -8.10 -1.02
CA ALA A 221 7.23 -8.62 -0.07
C ALA A 221 6.87 -10.03 0.44
N ARG A 222 5.58 -10.36 0.57
CA ARG A 222 5.10 -11.70 0.97
C ARG A 222 5.49 -12.80 -0.02
N CYS A 223 5.78 -12.45 -1.27
CA CYS A 223 6.21 -13.43 -2.28
C CYS A 223 7.64 -13.96 -2.04
N PHE A 224 8.41 -13.40 -1.08
CA PHE A 224 9.83 -13.76 -0.87
C PHE A 224 10.11 -14.50 0.44
N ASN A 225 9.11 -14.85 1.21
CA ASN A 225 9.24 -15.64 2.44
C ASN A 225 10.18 -15.04 3.51
N ASN A 226 10.55 -13.76 3.41
CA ASN A 226 11.32 -13.09 4.44
C ASN A 226 10.40 -12.53 5.51
N PRO A 227 10.74 -12.66 6.82
CA PRO A 227 9.92 -12.12 7.88
C PRO A 227 9.57 -10.66 7.67
N ILE A 228 8.30 -10.34 7.90
CA ILE A 228 7.73 -9.03 7.68
C ILE A 228 7.36 -8.41 9.02
N VAL A 229 7.71 -7.14 9.21
CA VAL A 229 7.14 -6.28 10.25
C VAL A 229 6.32 -5.19 9.56
N THR A 230 5.08 -5.03 9.95
CA THR A 230 4.21 -3.98 9.42
C THR A 230 3.46 -3.27 10.53
N THR A 231 3.17 -2.01 10.34
CA THR A 231 2.27 -1.26 11.21
C THR A 231 0.82 -1.63 10.93
N ASN A 232 -0.05 -1.42 11.91
CA ASN A 232 -1.49 -1.73 11.84
C ASN A 232 -2.27 -0.66 11.05
N PHE A 233 -1.97 -0.51 9.76
CA PHE A 233 -2.76 0.32 8.84
C PHE A 233 -3.94 -0.49 8.26
N THR A 234 -4.89 0.20 7.62
CA THR A 234 -6.06 -0.43 6.98
C THR A 234 -5.64 -1.51 5.97
N GLY A 235 -6.13 -2.73 6.17
CA GLY A 235 -5.80 -3.89 5.34
C GLY A 235 -4.48 -4.60 5.71
N ALA A 236 -3.73 -4.16 6.73
CA ALA A 236 -2.51 -4.85 7.16
C ALA A 236 -2.80 -6.25 7.69
N ASN A 237 -3.79 -6.38 8.58
CA ASN A 237 -4.22 -7.67 9.15
C ASN A 237 -4.90 -8.60 8.14
N GLU A 238 -5.30 -8.09 6.98
CA GLU A 238 -5.80 -8.93 5.87
C GLU A 238 -4.65 -9.56 5.06
N GLN A 239 -3.44 -9.01 5.19
CA GLN A 239 -2.26 -9.48 4.50
C GLN A 239 -1.30 -10.26 5.40
N ILE A 240 -1.20 -9.89 6.67
CA ILE A 240 -0.28 -10.48 7.64
C ILE A 240 -1.08 -11.05 8.82
N VAL A 241 -0.92 -12.33 9.09
CA VAL A 241 -1.38 -12.99 10.30
C VAL A 241 -0.30 -12.85 11.36
N ASN A 242 -0.58 -12.05 12.40
CA ASN A 242 0.40 -11.72 13.43
C ASN A 242 1.02 -12.98 14.07
N GLU A 243 2.36 -12.97 14.24
CA GLU A 243 3.19 -14.08 14.74
C GLU A 243 3.16 -15.37 13.88
N ASN A 244 2.42 -15.36 12.79
CA ASN A 244 2.33 -16.50 11.86
C ASN A 244 3.06 -16.19 10.55
N THR A 245 2.64 -15.16 9.80
CA THR A 245 3.26 -14.77 8.53
C THR A 245 4.03 -13.43 8.63
N GLY A 246 4.08 -12.84 9.80
CA GLY A 246 4.81 -11.61 10.10
C GLY A 246 4.44 -11.06 11.47
N LEU A 247 4.88 -9.84 11.76
CA LEU A 247 4.50 -9.11 12.96
C LEU A 247 3.75 -7.84 12.59
N VAL A 248 2.58 -7.66 13.17
CA VAL A 248 1.78 -6.43 13.05
C VAL A 248 1.88 -5.66 14.36
N CYS A 249 2.28 -4.40 14.29
CA CYS A 249 2.50 -3.56 15.47
C CYS A 249 1.79 -2.21 15.35
N GLU A 250 1.65 -1.50 16.47
CA GLU A 250 1.09 -0.16 16.49
C GLU A 250 1.99 0.85 15.76
N ILE A 251 1.38 1.95 15.27
CA ILE A 251 2.05 2.98 14.46
C ILE A 251 2.89 3.89 15.37
N ASN A 252 3.98 3.39 15.91
CA ASN A 252 4.98 4.14 16.66
C ASN A 252 6.35 3.47 16.67
N GLU A 253 7.38 4.24 16.95
CA GLU A 253 8.79 3.81 16.96
C GLU A 253 9.05 2.66 17.94
N GLU A 254 8.46 2.71 19.13
CA GLU A 254 8.70 1.72 20.19
C GLU A 254 8.18 0.34 19.79
N GLU A 255 6.98 0.27 19.23
CA GLU A 255 6.39 -1.02 18.83
C GLU A 255 7.07 -1.60 17.59
N ILE A 256 7.49 -0.76 16.62
CA ILE A 256 8.32 -1.19 15.50
C ILE A 256 9.65 -1.75 16.00
N TYR A 257 10.32 -1.05 16.93
CA TYR A 257 11.56 -1.52 17.56
C TYR A 257 11.36 -2.88 18.24
N LYS A 258 10.33 -3.05 19.06
CA LYS A 258 10.03 -4.31 19.75
C LYS A 258 9.79 -5.46 18.78
N ALA A 259 9.04 -5.21 17.71
CA ALA A 259 8.75 -6.21 16.70
C ALA A 259 10.03 -6.68 15.99
N ILE A 260 10.87 -5.75 15.55
CA ILE A 260 12.16 -6.09 14.90
C ILE A 260 13.09 -6.81 15.90
N LYS A 261 13.22 -6.28 17.11
CA LYS A 261 14.02 -6.91 18.18
C LYS A 261 13.57 -8.35 18.42
N LYS A 262 12.26 -8.61 18.48
CA LYS A 262 11.70 -9.96 18.66
C LYS A 262 12.16 -10.91 17.55
N LEU A 263 12.18 -10.47 16.29
CA LEU A 263 12.69 -11.27 15.17
C LEU A 263 14.21 -11.52 15.25
N LEU A 264 14.97 -10.55 15.75
CA LEU A 264 16.42 -10.66 15.88
C LEU A 264 16.82 -11.62 17.01
N ASP A 265 16.08 -11.61 18.11
CA ASP A 265 16.37 -12.41 19.32
C ASP A 265 15.78 -13.83 19.26
N ASP A 266 14.58 -13.97 18.70
CA ASP A 266 13.87 -15.26 18.62
C ASP A 266 14.04 -15.93 17.24
N LYS A 267 15.13 -16.69 17.13
CA LYS A 267 15.43 -17.46 15.90
C LYS A 267 14.35 -18.49 15.55
N LYS A 268 13.61 -19.01 16.55
CA LYS A 268 12.54 -19.96 16.31
C LYS A 268 11.34 -19.29 15.67
N LEU A 269 10.92 -18.13 16.21
CA LEU A 269 9.86 -17.32 15.62
C LEU A 269 10.23 -16.89 14.19
N TYR A 270 11.46 -16.39 14.00
CA TYR A 270 11.98 -16.00 12.68
C TYR A 270 11.85 -17.15 11.67
N LYS A 271 12.30 -18.35 12.04
CA LYS A 271 12.20 -19.54 11.17
C LYS A 271 10.76 -19.95 10.90
N ASN A 272 9.91 -19.96 11.94
CA ASN A 272 8.51 -20.35 11.80
C ASN A 272 7.78 -19.41 10.83
N ILE A 273 8.01 -18.10 10.93
CA ILE A 273 7.41 -17.12 10.00
C ILE A 273 7.86 -17.39 8.56
N LYS A 274 9.16 -17.65 8.35
CA LYS A 274 9.68 -18.01 7.00
C LYS A 274 9.01 -19.25 6.44
N ASP A 275 8.91 -20.29 7.25
CA ASP A 275 8.32 -21.57 6.85
C ASP A 275 6.83 -21.41 6.52
N ASN A 276 6.10 -20.62 7.30
CA ASN A 276 4.70 -20.32 7.07
C ASN A 276 4.48 -19.51 5.78
N LEU A 277 5.28 -18.45 5.55
CA LEU A 277 5.24 -17.68 4.32
C LEU A 277 5.54 -18.55 3.08
N ASN A 278 6.49 -19.47 3.20
CA ASN A 278 6.82 -20.39 2.10
C ASN A 278 5.67 -21.32 1.71
N ASN A 279 4.77 -21.61 2.64
CA ASN A 279 3.58 -22.42 2.42
C ASN A 279 2.35 -21.60 2.03
N GLU A 280 2.45 -20.26 2.07
CA GLU A 280 1.33 -19.38 1.72
C GLU A 280 1.29 -19.11 0.21
N ILE A 281 0.12 -19.27 -0.39
CA ILE A 281 -0.10 -18.93 -1.80
C ILE A 281 -0.60 -17.47 -1.88
N VAL A 282 0.29 -16.57 -2.20
CA VAL A 282 -0.07 -15.17 -2.45
C VAL A 282 -0.30 -14.97 -3.95
N ASP A 283 -1.52 -15.21 -4.40
CA ASP A 283 -1.95 -14.98 -5.78
C ASP A 283 -3.37 -14.44 -5.81
N SER A 284 -3.51 -13.21 -6.23
CA SER A 284 -4.79 -12.53 -6.40
C SER A 284 -5.20 -12.33 -7.86
N THR A 285 -4.54 -13.00 -8.81
CA THR A 285 -4.84 -12.84 -10.25
C THR A 285 -6.28 -13.22 -10.60
N LYS A 286 -6.91 -14.10 -9.82
CA LYS A 286 -8.33 -14.49 -9.96
C LYS A 286 -9.31 -13.30 -9.76
N GLU A 287 -8.89 -12.22 -9.12
CA GLU A 287 -9.71 -11.03 -8.92
C GLU A 287 -10.19 -10.43 -10.26
N ILE A 288 -9.43 -10.62 -11.34
CA ILE A 288 -9.79 -10.13 -12.69
C ILE A 288 -11.17 -10.62 -13.14
N ARG A 289 -11.59 -11.82 -12.68
CA ARG A 289 -12.90 -12.40 -13.01
C ARG A 289 -14.07 -11.54 -12.53
N LYS A 290 -13.85 -10.71 -11.51
CA LYS A 290 -14.86 -9.77 -11.01
C LYS A 290 -15.16 -8.66 -12.03
N LEU A 291 -14.16 -8.24 -12.81
CA LEU A 291 -14.39 -7.31 -13.94
C LEU A 291 -15.11 -8.02 -15.09
N GLU A 292 -14.72 -9.26 -15.40
CA GLU A 292 -15.39 -10.05 -16.44
C GLU A 292 -16.89 -10.22 -16.13
N SER A 293 -17.25 -10.44 -14.86
CA SER A 293 -18.64 -10.60 -14.42
C SER A 293 -19.51 -9.33 -14.58
N ILE A 294 -18.90 -8.16 -14.76
CA ILE A 294 -19.65 -6.91 -15.00
C ILE A 294 -20.02 -6.77 -16.48
N LEU A 295 -19.25 -7.43 -17.36
CA LEU A 295 -19.47 -7.40 -18.81
C LEU A 295 -20.61 -8.31 -19.26
N VAL A 296 -20.97 -9.28 -18.44
CA VAL A 296 -22.08 -10.21 -18.68
C VAL A 296 -23.36 -9.65 -18.06
#